data_b069fc417fcb0386c6efcfc27e78d617
#
_entry.id   b069fc417fcb0386c6efcfc27e78d617
#
_cell.length_a   1.000
_cell.length_b   1.000
_cell.length_c   1.000
_cell.angle_alpha   90.00
_cell.angle_beta   90.00
_cell.angle_gamma   90.00
#
_symmetry.space_group_name_H-M   'P 1'
#
loop_
_entity.id
_entity.type
_entity.pdbx_description
1 polymer ?
#
loop_
_entity_poly.entity_id
_entity_poly.type
_entity_poly.pdbx_seq_one_letter_code
_entity_poly.pdbx_strand_id
1 'polypeptide(L)'
;MKILLSFLLVVTATAVRAEKANDKSPLVTTEWLSKNLENPKVRVVEVSVEPGVYEQGHIPGAANVKWHTDLVDNPRRDIVSKEQFEALASRLGLTPETEVILYGDNNNWFAAWGVWIFKLYGHDNVKLVDGGRKKWELEKRPLDTAAPSIKATQYAVNEENKNLRARLPDVVAIAEGKNKATLLDIRSPDEYSGKVIAPPGIQELAVRAGHVPGAINVPWKTAVNDADGTFKSPEELKKLYAEKGVDGSQPVVVYCRIGERSAHSWFVLSELLGYDAKQYDGSWTEYGNAVGVPIKNPSGTVWTGK
;
A
#
# COMPACT_ATOMS: atom_id res chain seq x y z
N MET A 1 0.33 -18.51 74.71
CA MET A 1 -0.70 -18.09 73.76
C MET A 1 0.03 -17.62 72.53
N LYS A 2 0.23 -18.50 71.52
CA LYS A 2 0.93 -18.20 70.26
C LYS A 2 -0.09 -17.83 69.20
N ILE A 3 0.00 -16.60 68.71
CA ILE A 3 -0.87 -16.09 67.62
C ILE A 3 -0.16 -16.42 66.29
N LEU A 4 -0.74 -17.32 65.51
CA LEU A 4 -0.33 -17.58 64.11
C LEU A 4 -0.96 -16.51 63.22
N LEU A 5 -0.11 -15.68 62.58
CA LEU A 5 -0.55 -14.80 61.51
C LEU A 5 -0.44 -15.56 60.17
N SER A 6 -1.58 -15.92 59.60
CA SER A 6 -1.65 -16.45 58.23
C SER A 6 -1.62 -15.29 57.21
N PHE A 7 -0.54 -15.21 56.44
CA PHE A 7 -0.46 -14.34 55.28
C PHE A 7 -1.21 -14.99 54.10
N LEU A 8 -2.31 -14.38 53.71
CA LEU A 8 -3.08 -14.74 52.49
C LEU A 8 -2.41 -14.06 51.29
N LEU A 9 -1.74 -14.84 50.44
CA LEU A 9 -1.17 -14.35 49.20
C LEU A 9 -2.27 -14.26 48.16
N VAL A 10 -2.73 -13.05 47.87
CA VAL A 10 -3.69 -12.79 46.78
C VAL A 10 -2.90 -12.70 45.45
N VAL A 11 -2.93 -13.78 44.69
CA VAL A 11 -2.42 -13.80 43.32
C VAL A 11 -3.49 -13.19 42.41
N THR A 12 -3.34 -11.93 42.07
CA THR A 12 -4.15 -11.28 41.04
C THR A 12 -3.70 -11.79 39.65
N ALA A 13 -4.44 -12.74 39.12
CA ALA A 13 -4.29 -13.15 37.73
C ALA A 13 -4.80 -11.98 36.83
N THR A 14 -3.89 -11.20 36.27
CA THR A 14 -4.20 -10.30 35.16
C THR A 14 -4.53 -11.16 33.95
N ALA A 15 -5.83 -11.32 33.69
CA ALA A 15 -6.30 -11.90 32.45
C ALA A 15 -5.84 -10.99 31.30
N VAL A 16 -4.83 -11.41 30.55
CA VAL A 16 -4.50 -10.84 29.25
C VAL A 16 -5.72 -11.13 28.37
N ARG A 17 -6.51 -10.09 28.15
CA ARG A 17 -7.64 -10.13 27.24
C ARG A 17 -7.04 -10.29 25.85
N ALA A 18 -7.11 -11.50 25.28
CA ALA A 18 -6.79 -11.73 23.89
C ALA A 18 -7.68 -10.79 23.05
N GLU A 19 -7.07 -9.79 22.46
CA GLU A 19 -7.75 -8.90 21.51
C GLU A 19 -8.25 -9.78 20.37
N LYS A 20 -9.58 -9.94 20.28
CA LYS A 20 -10.20 -10.56 19.10
C LYS A 20 -9.77 -9.70 17.92
N ALA A 21 -8.95 -10.24 17.02
CA ALA A 21 -8.70 -9.63 15.74
C ALA A 21 -10.05 -9.22 15.15
N ASN A 22 -10.18 -7.94 14.81
CA ASN A 22 -11.38 -7.46 14.14
C ASN A 22 -11.35 -8.11 12.76
N ASP A 23 -12.19 -9.11 12.54
CA ASP A 23 -12.23 -9.94 11.32
C ASP A 23 -12.39 -9.10 10.04
N LYS A 24 -12.79 -7.83 10.19
CA LYS A 24 -12.98 -6.85 9.11
C LYS A 24 -11.82 -5.85 8.96
N SER A 25 -10.77 -5.90 9.80
CA SER A 25 -9.64 -4.98 9.64
C SER A 25 -8.87 -5.30 8.36
N PRO A 26 -8.53 -4.30 7.53
CA PRO A 26 -7.66 -4.49 6.37
C PRO A 26 -6.18 -4.65 6.76
N LEU A 27 -5.84 -4.50 8.07
CA LEU A 27 -4.52 -4.69 8.63
C LEU A 27 -4.47 -5.90 9.54
N VAL A 28 -3.33 -6.59 9.52
CA VAL A 28 -2.95 -7.58 10.52
C VAL A 28 -1.67 -7.15 11.23
N THR A 29 -1.55 -7.47 12.53
CA THR A 29 -0.32 -7.25 13.27
C THR A 29 0.70 -8.35 12.98
N THR A 30 1.97 -8.06 13.20
CA THR A 30 3.05 -9.06 13.12
C THR A 30 2.82 -10.21 14.10
N GLU A 31 2.23 -9.93 15.27
CA GLU A 31 1.87 -10.95 16.26
C GLU A 31 0.77 -11.89 15.75
N TRP A 32 -0.31 -11.32 15.18
CA TRP A 32 -1.36 -12.13 14.58
C TRP A 32 -0.80 -13.02 13.48
N LEU A 33 -0.02 -12.44 12.58
CA LEU A 33 0.58 -13.20 11.47
C LEU A 33 1.46 -14.34 11.98
N SER A 34 2.32 -14.10 12.98
CA SER A 34 3.20 -15.14 13.53
C SER A 34 2.45 -16.34 14.12
N LYS A 35 1.20 -16.13 14.58
CA LYS A 35 0.32 -17.20 15.10
C LYS A 35 -0.49 -17.90 14.01
N ASN A 36 -0.51 -17.36 12.79
CA ASN A 36 -1.32 -17.86 11.68
C ASN A 36 -0.51 -18.34 10.47
N LEU A 37 0.81 -18.45 10.58
CA LEU A 37 1.67 -18.88 9.46
C LEU A 37 1.32 -20.27 8.92
N GLU A 38 0.86 -21.17 9.79
CA GLU A 38 0.48 -22.55 9.43
C GLU A 38 -1.03 -22.69 9.08
N ASN A 39 -1.78 -21.60 9.11
CA ASN A 39 -3.20 -21.64 8.79
C ASN A 39 -3.40 -21.88 7.28
N PRO A 40 -4.03 -23.00 6.86
CA PRO A 40 -4.18 -23.34 5.44
C PRO A 40 -5.07 -22.37 4.66
N LYS A 41 -5.85 -21.52 5.35
CA LYS A 41 -6.66 -20.47 4.74
C LYS A 41 -5.90 -19.17 4.51
N VAL A 42 -4.70 -19.03 5.07
CA VAL A 42 -3.86 -17.84 4.96
C VAL A 42 -2.77 -18.09 3.91
N ARG A 43 -2.59 -17.12 3.03
CA ARG A 43 -1.47 -17.07 2.08
C ARG A 43 -0.66 -15.81 2.35
N VAL A 44 0.56 -16.00 2.88
CA VAL A 44 1.51 -14.90 3.07
C VAL A 44 2.24 -14.64 1.76
N VAL A 45 2.33 -13.37 1.38
CA VAL A 45 2.96 -12.94 0.13
C VAL A 45 3.88 -11.75 0.40
N GLU A 46 5.14 -11.87 0.00
CA GLU A 46 6.09 -10.77 0.02
C GLU A 46 6.13 -10.05 -1.32
N VAL A 47 6.00 -8.73 -1.30
CA VAL A 47 6.17 -7.84 -2.45
C VAL A 47 7.28 -6.84 -2.10
N SER A 48 8.52 -7.30 -2.17
CA SER A 48 9.73 -6.49 -1.97
C SER A 48 10.42 -6.25 -3.31
N VAL A 49 11.12 -5.12 -3.43
CA VAL A 49 11.78 -4.71 -4.68
C VAL A 49 13.28 -4.55 -4.54
N GLU A 50 13.81 -4.40 -3.33
CA GLU A 50 15.25 -4.36 -3.12
C GLU A 50 15.88 -5.71 -3.49
N PRO A 51 16.93 -5.71 -4.30
CA PRO A 51 17.53 -6.95 -4.79
C PRO A 51 17.99 -7.89 -3.68
N GLY A 52 17.56 -9.14 -3.74
CA GLY A 52 18.00 -10.19 -2.82
C GLY A 52 17.34 -10.16 -1.44
N VAL A 53 16.43 -9.23 -1.17
CA VAL A 53 15.78 -9.11 0.15
C VAL A 53 14.99 -10.36 0.50
N TYR A 54 14.19 -10.88 -0.42
CA TYR A 54 13.43 -12.11 -0.20
C TYR A 54 14.33 -13.32 -0.01
N GLU A 55 15.35 -13.46 -0.83
CA GLU A 55 16.28 -14.61 -0.82
C GLU A 55 17.17 -14.62 0.42
N GLN A 56 17.52 -13.46 0.98
CA GLN A 56 18.28 -13.34 2.23
C GLN A 56 17.46 -13.73 3.46
N GLY A 57 16.14 -13.70 3.35
CA GLY A 57 15.21 -14.12 4.39
C GLY A 57 13.86 -13.45 4.23
N HIS A 58 12.79 -14.24 4.37
CA HIS A 58 11.40 -13.80 4.29
C HIS A 58 10.59 -14.39 5.45
N ILE A 59 9.39 -13.89 5.69
CA ILE A 59 8.49 -14.48 6.70
C ILE A 59 8.24 -15.94 6.34
N PRO A 60 8.36 -16.90 7.30
CA PRO A 60 8.22 -18.32 7.00
C PRO A 60 6.96 -18.63 6.21
N GLY A 61 7.12 -19.38 5.12
CA GLY A 61 6.01 -19.75 4.22
C GLY A 61 5.52 -18.64 3.27
N ALA A 62 6.13 -17.45 3.28
CA ALA A 62 5.75 -16.39 2.35
C ALA A 62 6.17 -16.69 0.91
N ALA A 63 5.25 -16.51 -0.02
CA ALA A 63 5.52 -16.57 -1.45
C ALA A 63 6.11 -15.25 -1.95
N ASN A 64 7.06 -15.30 -2.89
CA ASN A 64 7.60 -14.10 -3.54
C ASN A 64 6.70 -13.66 -4.71
N VAL A 65 6.33 -12.40 -4.71
CA VAL A 65 5.66 -11.73 -5.84
C VAL A 65 6.50 -10.52 -6.24
N LYS A 66 7.03 -10.55 -7.45
CA LYS A 66 7.88 -9.49 -7.98
C LYS A 66 7.03 -8.39 -8.60
N TRP A 67 7.04 -7.20 -8.02
CA TRP A 67 6.27 -6.07 -8.53
C TRP A 67 6.53 -5.82 -10.03
N HIS A 68 7.80 -5.82 -10.45
CA HIS A 68 8.22 -5.51 -11.82
C HIS A 68 7.70 -6.49 -12.89
N THR A 69 7.37 -7.72 -12.53
CA THR A 69 7.03 -8.77 -13.51
C THR A 69 5.70 -9.47 -13.23
N ASP A 70 5.26 -9.51 -11.97
CA ASP A 70 4.04 -10.19 -11.57
C ASP A 70 2.84 -9.22 -11.41
N LEU A 71 3.09 -7.92 -11.14
CA LEU A 71 2.05 -6.92 -10.86
C LEU A 71 1.99 -5.77 -11.87
N VAL A 72 2.94 -5.71 -12.81
CA VAL A 72 2.98 -4.75 -13.92
C VAL A 72 3.25 -5.43 -15.25
N ASP A 73 2.65 -4.89 -16.31
CA ASP A 73 2.93 -5.27 -17.70
C ASP A 73 3.95 -4.28 -18.28
N ASN A 74 5.23 -4.66 -18.24
CA ASN A 74 6.31 -3.80 -18.69
C ASN A 74 6.23 -3.37 -20.17
N PRO A 75 5.89 -4.26 -21.14
CA PRO A 75 5.78 -3.87 -22.54
C PRO A 75 4.73 -2.79 -22.77
N ARG A 76 3.59 -2.86 -22.09
CA ARG A 76 2.51 -1.87 -22.21
C ARG A 76 2.65 -0.72 -21.22
N ARG A 77 3.51 -0.87 -20.21
CA ARG A 77 3.60 0.01 -19.06
C ARG A 77 2.24 0.21 -18.38
N ASP A 78 1.55 -0.88 -18.16
CA ASP A 78 0.24 -0.93 -17.52
C ASP A 78 0.31 -1.86 -16.30
N ILE A 79 -0.77 -1.97 -15.55
CA ILE A 79 -0.91 -3.02 -14.54
C ILE A 79 -0.96 -4.39 -15.23
N VAL A 80 -0.65 -5.44 -14.49
CA VAL A 80 -0.87 -6.81 -14.90
C VAL A 80 -2.28 -7.01 -15.49
N SER A 81 -2.39 -7.79 -16.60
CA SER A 81 -3.70 -8.07 -17.19
C SER A 81 -4.51 -9.04 -16.32
N LYS A 82 -5.82 -9.18 -16.61
CA LYS A 82 -6.69 -10.14 -15.95
C LYS A 82 -6.11 -11.56 -16.03
N GLU A 83 -5.70 -11.98 -17.21
CA GLU A 83 -5.16 -13.34 -17.46
C GLU A 83 -3.84 -13.56 -16.73
N GLN A 84 -2.98 -12.54 -16.68
CA GLN A 84 -1.72 -12.59 -15.92
C GLN A 84 -1.99 -12.66 -14.41
N PHE A 85 -2.99 -11.91 -13.91
CA PHE A 85 -3.40 -11.99 -12.51
C PHE A 85 -3.99 -13.35 -12.15
N GLU A 86 -4.84 -13.94 -13.01
CA GLU A 86 -5.39 -15.28 -12.82
C GLU A 86 -4.27 -16.35 -12.76
N ALA A 87 -3.26 -16.22 -13.62
CA ALA A 87 -2.08 -17.08 -13.58
C ALA A 87 -1.27 -16.91 -12.29
N LEU A 88 -1.07 -15.66 -11.84
CA LEU A 88 -0.41 -15.34 -10.57
C LEU A 88 -1.18 -15.94 -9.38
N ALA A 89 -2.48 -15.69 -9.29
CA ALA A 89 -3.33 -16.17 -8.21
C ALA A 89 -3.37 -17.71 -8.17
N SER A 90 -3.42 -18.35 -9.35
CA SER A 90 -3.34 -19.81 -9.48
C SER A 90 -2.00 -20.34 -8.99
N ARG A 91 -0.87 -19.72 -9.36
CA ARG A 91 0.47 -20.07 -8.89
C ARG A 91 0.62 -19.91 -7.39
N LEU A 92 -0.02 -18.89 -6.80
CA LEU A 92 -0.06 -18.67 -5.36
C LEU A 92 -1.00 -19.65 -4.62
N GLY A 93 -1.70 -20.54 -5.33
CA GLY A 93 -2.60 -21.52 -4.74
C GLY A 93 -3.86 -20.89 -4.13
N LEU A 94 -4.33 -19.79 -4.70
CA LEU A 94 -5.48 -19.07 -4.15
C LEU A 94 -6.81 -19.68 -4.57
N THR A 95 -7.78 -19.54 -3.69
CA THR A 95 -9.22 -19.70 -3.97
C THR A 95 -9.92 -18.39 -3.54
N PRO A 96 -11.18 -18.15 -3.91
CA PRO A 96 -11.90 -16.94 -3.47
C PRO A 96 -11.94 -16.77 -1.94
N GLU A 97 -11.83 -17.87 -1.17
CA GLU A 97 -11.88 -17.88 0.29
C GLU A 97 -10.50 -17.70 0.95
N THR A 98 -9.42 -17.74 0.17
CA THR A 98 -8.07 -17.59 0.72
C THR A 98 -7.86 -16.18 1.24
N GLU A 99 -7.45 -16.04 2.50
CA GLU A 99 -7.02 -14.76 3.06
C GLU A 99 -5.57 -14.48 2.67
N VAL A 100 -5.38 -13.47 1.83
CA VAL A 100 -4.05 -13.08 1.34
C VAL A 100 -3.48 -12.00 2.25
N ILE A 101 -2.30 -12.25 2.82
CA ILE A 101 -1.60 -11.31 3.69
C ILE A 101 -0.36 -10.82 2.98
N LEU A 102 -0.38 -9.56 2.56
CA LEU A 102 0.77 -8.94 1.88
C LEU A 102 1.65 -8.16 2.84
N TYR A 103 2.95 -8.19 2.58
CA TYR A 103 3.93 -7.35 3.22
C TYR A 103 5.11 -7.10 2.27
N GLY A 104 5.96 -6.14 2.60
CA GLY A 104 7.15 -5.87 1.79
C GLY A 104 8.10 -4.90 2.47
N ASP A 105 9.15 -4.57 1.75
CA ASP A 105 10.10 -3.51 2.04
C ASP A 105 9.51 -2.10 1.77
N ASN A 106 10.33 -1.06 1.81
CA ASN A 106 9.94 0.32 1.46
C ASN A 106 8.62 0.79 2.11
N ASN A 107 8.42 0.48 3.40
CA ASN A 107 7.19 0.79 4.13
C ASN A 107 5.92 0.26 3.44
N ASN A 108 5.97 -0.94 2.89
CA ASN A 108 4.83 -1.58 2.21
C ASN A 108 4.30 -0.86 0.95
N TRP A 109 5.05 0.03 0.30
CA TRP A 109 4.53 0.70 -0.91
C TRP A 109 4.08 -0.29 -1.98
N PHE A 110 4.92 -1.28 -2.26
CA PHE A 110 4.70 -2.28 -3.29
C PHE A 110 3.71 -3.36 -2.83
N ALA A 111 3.68 -3.67 -1.53
CA ALA A 111 2.68 -4.55 -0.95
C ALA A 111 1.28 -3.90 -0.98
N ALA A 112 1.16 -2.60 -0.72
CA ALA A 112 -0.09 -1.85 -0.87
C ALA A 112 -0.56 -1.80 -2.34
N TRP A 113 0.37 -1.69 -3.31
CA TRP A 113 0.06 -1.90 -4.72
C TRP A 113 -0.54 -3.29 -4.97
N GLY A 114 0.06 -4.32 -4.36
CA GLY A 114 -0.49 -5.68 -4.41
C GLY A 114 -1.92 -5.73 -3.90
N VAL A 115 -2.20 -5.15 -2.71
CA VAL A 115 -3.58 -5.08 -2.18
C VAL A 115 -4.53 -4.43 -3.18
N TRP A 116 -4.12 -3.30 -3.78
CA TRP A 116 -4.93 -2.60 -4.78
C TRP A 116 -5.20 -3.46 -6.01
N ILE A 117 -4.20 -4.19 -6.54
CA ILE A 117 -4.37 -5.12 -7.68
C ILE A 117 -5.31 -6.25 -7.33
N PHE A 118 -5.17 -6.87 -6.15
CA PHE A 118 -6.05 -7.94 -5.71
C PHE A 118 -7.51 -7.49 -5.66
N LYS A 119 -7.76 -6.33 -5.05
CA LYS A 119 -9.11 -5.74 -4.97
C LYS A 119 -9.65 -5.31 -6.35
N LEU A 120 -8.79 -4.80 -7.22
CA LEU A 120 -9.18 -4.43 -8.59
C LEU A 120 -9.68 -5.67 -9.36
N TYR A 121 -9.05 -6.82 -9.14
CA TYR A 121 -9.46 -8.10 -9.73
C TYR A 121 -10.46 -8.90 -8.87
N GLY A 122 -11.13 -8.24 -7.90
CA GLY A 122 -12.24 -8.82 -7.14
C GLY A 122 -11.85 -9.83 -6.07
N HIS A 123 -10.57 -9.88 -5.66
CA HIS A 123 -10.15 -10.65 -4.50
C HIS A 123 -10.12 -9.74 -3.26
N ASP A 124 -11.28 -9.62 -2.60
CA ASP A 124 -11.44 -8.68 -1.47
C ASP A 124 -10.83 -9.18 -0.15
N ASN A 125 -10.62 -10.51 -0.03
CA ASN A 125 -10.04 -11.11 1.18
C ASN A 125 -8.51 -10.95 1.19
N VAL A 126 -8.05 -9.70 1.17
CA VAL A 126 -6.65 -9.31 1.15
C VAL A 126 -6.37 -8.28 2.23
N LYS A 127 -5.27 -8.46 2.98
CA LYS A 127 -4.86 -7.59 4.08
C LYS A 127 -3.38 -7.24 3.99
N LEU A 128 -2.98 -6.20 4.68
CA LEU A 128 -1.60 -5.75 4.76
C LEU A 128 -1.05 -5.98 6.18
N VAL A 129 0.22 -6.39 6.28
CA VAL A 129 0.91 -6.45 7.58
C VAL A 129 1.26 -5.03 8.02
N ASP A 130 0.74 -4.58 9.16
CA ASP A 130 1.03 -3.27 9.71
C ASP A 130 2.51 -3.14 10.09
N GLY A 131 3.19 -2.15 9.51
CA GLY A 131 4.64 -1.96 9.60
C GLY A 131 5.49 -2.86 8.68
N GLY A 132 4.87 -3.82 7.99
CA GLY A 132 5.51 -4.66 6.97
C GLY A 132 6.76 -5.39 7.43
N ARG A 133 7.70 -5.57 6.52
CA ARG A 133 9.00 -6.21 6.77
C ARG A 133 9.80 -5.49 7.86
N LYS A 134 9.81 -4.16 7.84
CA LYS A 134 10.53 -3.35 8.82
C LYS A 134 10.17 -3.71 10.26
N LYS A 135 8.86 -3.78 10.56
CA LYS A 135 8.40 -4.10 11.91
C LYS A 135 8.70 -5.54 12.30
N TRP A 136 8.51 -6.49 11.37
CA TRP A 136 8.84 -7.90 11.60
C TRP A 136 10.30 -8.09 12.01
N GLU A 137 11.23 -7.42 11.32
CA GLU A 137 12.65 -7.46 11.61
C GLU A 137 13.03 -6.73 12.90
N LEU A 138 12.42 -5.56 13.18
CA LEU A 138 12.62 -4.82 14.43
C LEU A 138 12.21 -5.64 15.66
N GLU A 139 11.15 -6.44 15.53
CA GLU A 139 10.70 -7.37 16.55
C GLU A 139 11.55 -8.66 16.61
N LYS A 140 12.56 -8.78 15.76
CA LYS A 140 13.44 -9.96 15.66
C LYS A 140 12.67 -11.27 15.48
N ARG A 141 11.58 -11.23 14.73
CA ARG A 141 10.79 -12.40 14.41
C ARG A 141 11.53 -13.31 13.43
N PRO A 142 11.24 -14.62 13.40
CA PRO A 142 11.93 -15.57 12.52
C PRO A 142 11.80 -15.19 11.05
N LEU A 143 12.89 -15.39 10.31
CA LEU A 143 12.93 -15.36 8.84
C LEU A 143 13.37 -16.75 8.35
N ASP A 144 12.91 -17.12 7.16
CA ASP A 144 13.28 -18.35 6.45
C ASP A 144 13.82 -18.00 5.07
N THR A 145 14.65 -18.87 4.50
CA THR A 145 15.16 -18.75 3.13
C THR A 145 14.57 -19.81 2.19
N ALA A 146 13.81 -20.76 2.74
CA ALA A 146 13.20 -21.83 1.97
C ALA A 146 11.93 -21.34 1.26
N ALA A 147 11.90 -21.37 -0.06
CA ALA A 147 10.68 -21.06 -0.81
C ALA A 147 9.55 -22.03 -0.46
N PRO A 148 8.32 -21.55 -0.25
CA PRO A 148 7.20 -22.41 0.12
C PRO A 148 6.82 -23.35 -1.01
N SER A 149 6.47 -24.59 -0.65
CA SER A 149 5.86 -25.53 -1.58
C SER A 149 4.36 -25.23 -1.71
N ILE A 150 3.95 -24.62 -2.82
CA ILE A 150 2.56 -24.23 -3.05
C ILE A 150 1.95 -25.11 -4.13
N LYS A 151 0.83 -25.76 -3.81
CA LYS A 151 0.02 -26.45 -4.81
C LYS A 151 -0.81 -25.41 -5.57
N ALA A 152 -0.57 -25.28 -6.86
CA ALA A 152 -1.33 -24.38 -7.73
C ALA A 152 -2.82 -24.78 -7.79
N THR A 153 -3.65 -23.77 -7.98
CA THR A 153 -5.10 -23.88 -8.17
C THR A 153 -5.50 -23.47 -9.59
N GLN A 154 -6.78 -23.39 -9.84
CA GLN A 154 -7.37 -22.72 -11.01
C GLN A 154 -8.17 -21.53 -10.49
N TYR A 155 -7.56 -20.35 -10.56
CA TYR A 155 -8.20 -19.11 -10.13
C TYR A 155 -8.80 -18.38 -11.32
N ALA A 156 -10.03 -17.92 -11.18
CA ALA A 156 -10.70 -17.09 -12.19
C ALA A 156 -11.21 -15.80 -11.55
N VAL A 157 -11.01 -14.69 -12.22
CA VAL A 157 -11.56 -13.38 -11.86
C VAL A 157 -13.02 -13.32 -12.30
N ASN A 158 -13.94 -13.19 -11.36
CA ASN A 158 -15.35 -13.06 -11.65
C ASN A 158 -15.72 -11.68 -12.18
N GLU A 159 -15.25 -10.62 -11.49
CA GLU A 159 -15.55 -9.24 -11.83
C GLU A 159 -14.37 -8.33 -11.49
N GLU A 160 -14.10 -7.36 -12.37
CA GLU A 160 -13.09 -6.33 -12.15
C GLU A 160 -13.73 -5.08 -11.51
N ASN A 161 -13.16 -4.60 -10.41
CA ASN A 161 -13.58 -3.32 -9.81
C ASN A 161 -12.83 -2.14 -10.43
N LYS A 162 -13.27 -1.72 -11.61
CA LYS A 162 -12.67 -0.59 -12.36
C LYS A 162 -12.80 0.76 -11.63
N ASN A 163 -13.67 0.84 -10.61
CA ASN A 163 -13.85 2.07 -9.83
C ASN A 163 -12.66 2.39 -8.93
N LEU A 164 -11.76 1.45 -8.68
CA LEU A 164 -10.55 1.67 -7.89
C LEU A 164 -9.43 2.40 -8.66
N ARG A 165 -9.56 2.57 -9.98
CA ARG A 165 -8.53 3.15 -10.85
C ARG A 165 -9.03 4.40 -11.54
N ALA A 166 -8.22 5.47 -11.49
CA ALA A 166 -8.36 6.64 -12.36
C ALA A 166 -7.35 6.56 -13.52
N ARG A 167 -7.71 7.11 -14.66
CA ARG A 167 -6.87 7.20 -15.85
C ARG A 167 -6.51 8.65 -16.14
N LEU A 168 -5.51 8.90 -17.00
CA LEU A 168 -5.12 10.25 -17.42
C LEU A 168 -6.31 11.15 -17.82
N PRO A 169 -7.27 10.71 -18.63
CA PRO A 169 -8.42 11.54 -18.99
C PRO A 169 -9.26 12.00 -17.78
N ASP A 170 -9.40 11.13 -16.75
CA ASP A 170 -10.14 11.46 -15.53
C ASP A 170 -9.43 12.58 -14.77
N VAL A 171 -8.11 12.44 -14.61
CA VAL A 171 -7.26 13.41 -13.91
C VAL A 171 -7.25 14.75 -14.64
N VAL A 172 -7.15 14.75 -15.96
CA VAL A 172 -7.23 15.96 -16.77
C VAL A 172 -8.60 16.63 -16.61
N ALA A 173 -9.69 15.87 -16.66
CA ALA A 173 -11.04 16.40 -16.47
C ALA A 173 -11.22 17.05 -15.08
N ILE A 174 -10.62 16.49 -14.03
CA ILE A 174 -10.64 17.08 -12.68
C ILE A 174 -9.79 18.37 -12.67
N ALA A 175 -8.58 18.33 -13.23
CA ALA A 175 -7.68 19.50 -13.28
C ALA A 175 -8.28 20.70 -14.04
N GLU A 176 -9.13 20.42 -15.04
CA GLU A 176 -9.86 21.43 -15.82
C GLU A 176 -11.21 21.83 -15.18
N GLY A 177 -11.57 21.29 -14.02
CA GLY A 177 -12.83 21.58 -13.34
C GLY A 177 -14.09 20.97 -13.98
N LYS A 178 -13.93 20.02 -14.89
CA LYS A 178 -15.03 19.31 -15.57
C LYS A 178 -15.64 18.21 -14.69
N ASN A 179 -14.82 17.60 -13.82
CA ASN A 179 -15.24 16.60 -12.85
C ASN A 179 -14.92 17.06 -11.42
N LYS A 180 -15.79 16.73 -10.47
CA LYS A 180 -15.60 17.05 -9.05
C LYS A 180 -14.96 15.87 -8.33
N ALA A 181 -13.70 15.99 -7.97
CA ALA A 181 -12.96 15.10 -7.08
C ALA A 181 -11.76 15.86 -6.52
N THR A 182 -11.24 15.41 -5.38
CA THR A 182 -10.01 15.93 -4.81
C THR A 182 -8.82 15.21 -5.45
N LEU A 183 -7.88 15.95 -6.03
CA LEU A 183 -6.59 15.41 -6.46
C LEU A 183 -5.61 15.47 -5.30
N LEU A 184 -4.99 14.35 -4.97
CA LEU A 184 -4.03 14.24 -3.86
C LEU A 184 -2.66 13.82 -4.37
N ASP A 185 -1.70 14.74 -4.27
CA ASP A 185 -0.28 14.50 -4.53
C ASP A 185 0.43 14.08 -3.25
N ILE A 186 0.92 12.85 -3.20
CA ILE A 186 1.56 12.31 -1.98
C ILE A 186 3.08 12.37 -2.04
N ARG A 187 3.65 13.00 -3.06
CA ARG A 187 5.10 13.21 -3.19
C ARG A 187 5.59 14.24 -2.15
N SER A 188 6.90 14.39 -2.09
CA SER A 188 7.50 15.41 -1.22
C SER A 188 7.06 16.84 -1.61
N PRO A 189 7.10 17.80 -0.68
CA PRO A 189 6.81 19.21 -0.98
C PRO A 189 7.71 19.80 -2.08
N ASP A 190 8.95 19.32 -2.19
CA ASP A 190 9.87 19.78 -3.23
C ASP A 190 9.55 19.21 -4.62
N GLU A 191 9.09 17.95 -4.71
CA GLU A 191 8.53 17.40 -5.96
C GLU A 191 7.23 18.14 -6.35
N TYR A 192 6.34 18.37 -5.38
CA TYR A 192 5.07 19.08 -5.61
C TYR A 192 5.27 20.52 -6.08
N SER A 193 6.17 21.26 -5.45
CA SER A 193 6.46 22.66 -5.82
C SER A 193 7.24 22.78 -7.13
N GLY A 194 7.81 21.69 -7.61
CA GLY A 194 8.66 21.68 -8.81
C GLY A 194 10.09 22.09 -8.55
N LYS A 195 10.54 22.20 -7.30
CA LYS A 195 11.96 22.47 -6.98
C LYS A 195 12.86 21.33 -7.43
N VAL A 196 12.37 20.10 -7.33
CA VAL A 196 13.02 18.92 -7.84
C VAL A 196 12.06 18.17 -8.78
N ILE A 197 12.62 17.59 -9.82
CA ILE A 197 11.84 16.75 -10.75
C ILE A 197 11.70 15.35 -10.15
N ALA A 198 12.78 14.81 -9.54
CA ALA A 198 12.78 13.53 -8.83
C ALA A 198 13.62 13.62 -7.55
N PRO A 199 13.39 12.72 -6.56
CA PRO A 199 14.26 12.59 -5.41
C PRO A 199 15.70 12.25 -5.82
N PRO A 200 16.72 12.67 -5.03
CA PRO A 200 18.12 12.34 -5.30
C PRO A 200 18.35 10.83 -5.47
N GLY A 201 19.18 10.46 -6.45
CA GLY A 201 19.53 9.07 -6.71
C GLY A 201 18.48 8.26 -7.50
N ILE A 202 17.34 8.85 -7.82
CA ILE A 202 16.28 8.22 -8.63
C ILE A 202 16.36 8.78 -10.05
N GLN A 203 16.41 7.88 -11.04
CA GLN A 203 16.34 8.29 -12.44
C GLN A 203 14.99 8.97 -12.73
N GLU A 204 15.06 10.17 -13.31
CA GLU A 204 13.86 10.90 -13.70
C GLU A 204 13.19 10.27 -14.92
N LEU A 205 11.88 10.19 -14.86
CA LEU A 205 11.05 9.67 -15.93
C LEU A 205 10.09 10.71 -16.51
N ALA A 206 9.95 11.89 -15.88
CA ALA A 206 9.10 12.98 -16.35
C ALA A 206 9.94 14.19 -16.81
N VAL A 207 9.55 14.80 -17.91
CA VAL A 207 10.25 15.98 -18.46
C VAL A 207 9.76 17.32 -17.88
N ARG A 208 8.69 17.29 -17.08
CA ARG A 208 8.13 18.51 -16.46
C ARG A 208 8.15 18.41 -14.94
N ALA A 209 8.47 19.51 -14.29
CA ALA A 209 8.40 19.68 -12.84
C ALA A 209 7.03 20.25 -12.41
N GLY A 210 6.68 20.08 -11.13
CA GLY A 210 5.45 20.63 -10.56
C GLY A 210 4.39 19.58 -10.25
N HIS A 211 3.12 19.95 -10.34
CA HIS A 211 1.99 19.11 -9.96
C HIS A 211 0.75 19.34 -10.85
N VAL A 212 -0.24 18.46 -10.73
CA VAL A 212 -1.55 18.60 -11.38
C VAL A 212 -2.27 19.82 -10.79
N PRO A 213 -2.78 20.77 -11.59
CA PRO A 213 -3.49 21.94 -11.06
C PRO A 213 -4.65 21.55 -10.13
N GLY A 214 -4.76 22.24 -9.00
CA GLY A 214 -5.76 21.95 -7.97
C GLY A 214 -5.43 20.80 -7.02
N ALA A 215 -4.35 20.06 -7.26
CA ALA A 215 -3.94 18.99 -6.33
C ALA A 215 -3.52 19.55 -4.97
N ILE A 216 -3.90 18.83 -3.91
CA ILE A 216 -3.48 19.05 -2.53
C ILE A 216 -2.27 18.17 -2.25
N ASN A 217 -1.25 18.73 -1.57
CA ASN A 217 -0.07 17.93 -1.20
C ASN A 217 -0.18 17.41 0.24
N VAL A 218 -0.20 16.09 0.38
CA VAL A 218 -0.07 15.39 1.66
C VAL A 218 0.97 14.28 1.49
N PRO A 219 2.22 14.48 1.89
CA PRO A 219 3.26 13.48 1.71
C PRO A 219 2.91 12.16 2.39
N TRP A 220 3.07 11.03 1.68
CA TRP A 220 2.73 9.68 2.18
C TRP A 220 3.31 9.39 3.56
N LYS A 221 4.53 9.89 3.83
CA LYS A 221 5.27 9.66 5.07
C LYS A 221 4.55 10.20 6.30
N THR A 222 3.67 11.19 6.14
CA THR A 222 2.91 11.75 7.25
C THR A 222 1.87 10.79 7.84
N ALA A 223 1.54 9.72 7.11
CA ALA A 223 0.56 8.72 7.52
C ALA A 223 1.15 7.55 8.34
N VAL A 224 2.46 7.48 8.50
CA VAL A 224 3.15 6.38 9.21
C VAL A 224 3.94 6.85 10.42
N ASN A 225 4.22 5.92 11.31
CA ASN A 225 5.14 6.08 12.42
C ASN A 225 6.56 5.77 11.94
N ASP A 226 7.46 6.74 11.98
CA ASP A 226 8.83 6.59 11.47
C ASP A 226 9.62 5.49 12.19
N ALA A 227 9.28 5.19 13.46
CA ALA A 227 9.99 4.20 14.26
C ALA A 227 9.89 2.80 13.67
N ASP A 228 8.68 2.36 13.31
CA ASP A 228 8.41 0.96 12.93
C ASP A 228 7.64 0.78 11.61
N GLY A 229 7.25 1.89 10.96
CA GLY A 229 6.54 1.87 9.69
C GLY A 229 5.05 1.53 9.79
N THR A 230 4.50 1.40 11.00
CA THR A 230 3.06 1.20 11.20
C THR A 230 2.26 2.43 10.78
N PHE A 231 1.03 2.23 10.37
CA PHE A 231 0.13 3.35 10.12
C PHE A 231 -0.21 4.07 11.43
N LYS A 232 -0.47 5.36 11.35
CA LYS A 232 -1.10 6.10 12.44
C LYS A 232 -2.52 5.60 12.68
N SER A 233 -3.08 5.86 13.85
CA SER A 233 -4.46 5.48 14.16
C SER A 233 -5.46 6.09 13.16
N PRO A 234 -6.62 5.46 12.92
CA PRO A 234 -7.65 6.02 12.05
C PRO A 234 -8.06 7.44 12.44
N GLU A 235 -8.08 7.76 13.73
CA GLU A 235 -8.42 9.08 14.26
C GLU A 235 -7.35 10.12 13.89
N GLU A 236 -6.07 9.78 14.04
CA GLU A 236 -4.95 10.64 13.65
C GLU A 236 -4.92 10.84 12.13
N LEU A 237 -5.12 9.77 11.35
CA LEU A 237 -5.18 9.84 9.90
C LEU A 237 -6.34 10.73 9.43
N LYS A 238 -7.54 10.53 9.98
CA LYS A 238 -8.72 11.36 9.66
C LYS A 238 -8.48 12.83 9.93
N LYS A 239 -7.87 13.15 11.07
CA LYS A 239 -7.50 14.53 11.42
C LYS A 239 -6.46 15.10 10.44
N LEU A 240 -5.39 14.35 10.16
CA LEU A 240 -4.31 14.74 9.25
C LEU A 240 -4.83 15.12 7.86
N TYR A 241 -5.70 14.30 7.29
CA TYR A 241 -6.26 14.55 5.97
C TYR A 241 -7.31 15.68 5.99
N ALA A 242 -8.17 15.73 7.02
CA ALA A 242 -9.18 16.79 7.15
C ALA A 242 -8.57 18.18 7.29
N GLU A 243 -7.44 18.33 8.03
CA GLU A 243 -6.70 19.59 8.15
C GLU A 243 -6.17 20.11 6.78
N LYS A 244 -6.09 19.25 5.80
CA LYS A 244 -5.71 19.58 4.41
C LYS A 244 -6.92 19.72 3.49
N GLY A 245 -8.14 19.61 4.02
CA GLY A 245 -9.37 19.66 3.22
C GLY A 245 -9.74 18.34 2.54
N VAL A 246 -9.17 17.22 2.98
CA VAL A 246 -9.48 15.87 2.48
C VAL A 246 -10.24 15.14 3.59
N ASP A 247 -11.55 15.30 3.64
CA ASP A 247 -12.42 14.79 4.71
C ASP A 247 -13.35 13.64 4.29
N GLY A 248 -13.23 13.18 3.04
CA GLY A 248 -14.06 12.11 2.48
C GLY A 248 -15.42 12.58 1.95
N SER A 249 -15.73 13.88 1.98
CA SER A 249 -16.98 14.44 1.41
C SER A 249 -17.01 14.45 -0.13
N GLN A 250 -15.85 14.28 -0.76
CA GLN A 250 -15.66 14.21 -2.20
C GLN A 250 -14.85 12.97 -2.55
N PRO A 251 -15.03 12.37 -3.74
CA PRO A 251 -14.11 11.35 -4.25
C PRO A 251 -12.67 11.88 -4.27
N VAL A 252 -11.72 11.01 -3.98
CA VAL A 252 -10.28 11.36 -3.97
C VAL A 252 -9.56 10.57 -5.05
N VAL A 253 -8.75 11.24 -5.87
CA VAL A 253 -7.82 10.60 -6.80
C VAL A 253 -6.41 10.86 -6.32
N VAL A 254 -5.70 9.78 -5.96
CA VAL A 254 -4.36 9.85 -5.39
C VAL A 254 -3.31 9.48 -6.43
N TYR A 255 -2.19 10.22 -6.47
CA TYR A 255 -1.07 9.96 -7.37
C TYR A 255 0.28 10.25 -6.70
N CYS A 256 1.33 9.64 -7.23
CA CYS A 256 2.71 9.92 -6.84
C CYS A 256 3.62 10.13 -8.08
N ARG A 257 4.76 9.42 -8.16
CA ARG A 257 5.64 9.43 -9.32
C ARG A 257 5.32 8.31 -10.33
N ILE A 258 5.22 7.05 -9.86
CA ILE A 258 4.95 5.87 -10.70
C ILE A 258 3.82 4.96 -10.15
N GLY A 259 3.11 5.38 -9.09
CA GLY A 259 1.95 4.69 -8.54
C GLY A 259 2.18 3.92 -7.23
N GLU A 260 3.41 3.50 -6.91
CA GLU A 260 3.72 2.65 -5.75
C GLU A 260 3.47 3.36 -4.41
N ARG A 261 3.95 4.60 -4.25
CA ARG A 261 3.72 5.39 -3.04
C ARG A 261 2.25 5.81 -2.91
N SER A 262 1.58 6.05 -4.03
CA SER A 262 0.16 6.40 -4.01
C SER A 262 -0.73 5.21 -3.68
N ALA A 263 -0.33 3.97 -3.99
CA ALA A 263 -1.05 2.79 -3.54
C ALA A 263 -1.10 2.70 -2.00
N HIS A 264 0.00 3.07 -1.33
CA HIS A 264 0.03 3.14 0.13
C HIS A 264 -0.94 4.21 0.67
N SER A 265 -1.00 5.41 0.06
CA SER A 265 -1.95 6.44 0.47
C SER A 265 -3.39 6.10 0.06
N TRP A 266 -3.59 5.43 -1.08
CA TRP A 266 -4.89 4.87 -1.45
C TRP A 266 -5.38 3.88 -0.40
N PHE A 267 -4.51 2.99 0.08
CA PHE A 267 -4.85 2.05 1.15
C PHE A 267 -5.31 2.78 2.41
N VAL A 268 -4.63 3.87 2.80
CA VAL A 268 -5.06 4.69 3.94
C VAL A 268 -6.46 5.27 3.70
N LEU A 269 -6.67 5.90 2.56
CA LEU A 269 -7.93 6.60 2.28
C LEU A 269 -9.10 5.62 2.09
N SER A 270 -8.91 4.59 1.27
CA SER A 270 -9.94 3.60 0.95
C SER A 270 -10.17 2.62 2.10
N GLU A 271 -9.10 1.97 2.56
CA GLU A 271 -9.24 0.81 3.44
C GLU A 271 -9.30 1.20 4.93
N LEU A 272 -8.51 2.20 5.36
CA LEU A 272 -8.49 2.60 6.77
C LEU A 272 -9.53 3.67 7.08
N LEU A 273 -9.80 4.59 6.16
CA LEU A 273 -10.75 5.70 6.37
C LEU A 273 -12.11 5.50 5.70
N GLY A 274 -12.24 4.54 4.77
CA GLY A 274 -13.48 4.26 4.05
C GLY A 274 -13.91 5.36 3.08
N TYR A 275 -12.96 6.16 2.55
CA TYR A 275 -13.24 7.20 1.59
C TYR A 275 -13.40 6.62 0.18
N ASP A 276 -14.19 7.26 -0.68
CA ASP A 276 -14.23 6.94 -2.12
C ASP A 276 -12.91 7.39 -2.76
N ALA A 277 -11.92 6.48 -2.78
CA ALA A 277 -10.58 6.76 -3.25
C ALA A 277 -10.21 5.91 -4.47
N LYS A 278 -9.65 6.57 -5.49
CA LYS A 278 -9.12 5.94 -6.70
C LYS A 278 -7.63 6.18 -6.82
N GLN A 279 -6.90 5.18 -7.29
CA GLN A 279 -5.50 5.34 -7.61
C GLN A 279 -5.33 5.73 -9.07
N TYR A 280 -4.55 6.78 -9.31
CA TYR A 280 -3.99 7.10 -10.62
C TYR A 280 -2.55 6.55 -10.69
N ASP A 281 -2.42 5.33 -11.15
CA ASP A 281 -1.15 4.59 -11.18
C ASP A 281 -0.15 5.14 -12.21
N GLY A 282 -0.61 5.68 -13.33
CA GLY A 282 0.25 6.39 -14.31
C GLY A 282 1.01 7.56 -13.69
N SER A 283 0.39 8.22 -12.70
CA SER A 283 1.03 9.19 -11.82
C SER A 283 1.77 10.31 -12.56
N TRP A 284 2.78 10.92 -11.91
CA TRP A 284 3.52 12.03 -12.50
C TRP A 284 4.32 11.63 -13.74
N THR A 285 4.77 10.37 -13.80
CA THR A 285 5.50 9.89 -14.98
C THR A 285 4.64 9.85 -16.24
N GLU A 286 3.33 9.59 -16.13
CA GLU A 286 2.40 9.71 -17.25
C GLU A 286 2.00 11.18 -17.45
N TYR A 287 1.49 11.84 -16.41
CA TYR A 287 0.99 13.20 -16.49
C TYR A 287 2.07 14.21 -16.86
N GLY A 288 3.25 14.12 -16.25
CA GLY A 288 4.40 14.98 -16.49
C GLY A 288 4.97 14.89 -17.91
N ASN A 289 4.68 13.81 -18.63
CA ASN A 289 5.08 13.61 -20.04
C ASN A 289 3.94 13.82 -21.04
N ALA A 290 2.70 13.89 -20.59
CA ALA A 290 1.55 14.06 -21.48
C ALA A 290 1.54 15.47 -22.13
N VAL A 291 1.39 15.51 -23.45
CA VAL A 291 1.40 16.76 -24.22
C VAL A 291 0.06 17.49 -24.05
N GLY A 292 0.13 18.81 -23.86
CA GLY A 292 -1.06 19.68 -23.83
C GLY A 292 -1.86 19.67 -22.53
N VAL A 293 -1.51 18.87 -21.53
CA VAL A 293 -2.20 18.87 -20.24
C VAL A 293 -1.71 20.01 -19.34
N PRO A 294 -2.61 20.63 -18.52
CA PRO A 294 -2.25 21.74 -17.65
C PRO A 294 -1.32 21.29 -16.53
N ILE A 295 -0.35 22.14 -16.17
CA ILE A 295 0.59 21.91 -15.06
C ILE A 295 0.71 23.18 -14.21
N LYS A 296 0.84 23.00 -12.89
CA LYS A 296 1.25 24.06 -11.99
C LYS A 296 2.68 23.79 -11.50
N ASN A 297 3.59 24.71 -11.83
CA ASN A 297 5.01 24.63 -11.46
C ASN A 297 5.44 25.92 -10.73
N PRO A 298 5.24 26.01 -9.41
CA PRO A 298 5.56 27.22 -8.65
C PRO A 298 7.03 27.62 -8.67
N SER A 299 7.94 26.65 -8.78
CA SER A 299 9.39 26.92 -8.77
C SER A 299 9.94 27.34 -10.13
N GLY A 300 9.17 27.17 -11.21
CA GLY A 300 9.63 27.52 -12.56
C GLY A 300 10.75 26.63 -13.10
N THR A 301 11.05 25.52 -12.45
CA THR A 301 12.09 24.57 -12.90
C THR A 301 11.71 23.97 -14.25
N VAL A 302 12.64 24.00 -15.21
CA VAL A 302 12.49 23.42 -16.56
C VAL A 302 13.53 22.36 -16.76
N TRP A 303 13.11 21.26 -17.37
CA TRP A 303 14.06 20.23 -17.82
C TRP A 303 14.94 20.79 -18.95
N THR A 304 16.25 20.65 -18.78
CA THR A 304 17.24 21.21 -19.72
C THR A 304 17.87 20.16 -20.65
N GLY A 305 17.43 18.91 -20.58
CA GLY A 305 17.95 17.84 -21.43
C GLY A 305 19.33 17.32 -21.03
N LYS A 306 19.75 17.51 -19.76
CA LYS A 306 21.03 17.03 -19.26
C LYS A 306 20.85 15.87 -18.30
#